data_446bba93045cab4f6f330be05b0d0eb2
#
_entry.id   446bba93045cab4f6f330be05b0d0eb2
#
_cell.length_a   1.000
_cell.length_b   1.000
_cell.length_c   1.000
_cell.angle_alpha   90.00
_cell.angle_beta   90.00
_cell.angle_gamma   90.00
#
_symmetry.space_group_name_H-M   'P 1'
#
loop_
_entity.id
_entity.type
_entity.pdbx_description
1 polymer ?
#
loop_
_entity_poly.entity_id
_entity_poly.type
_entity_poly.pdbx_seq_one_letter_code
_entity_poly.pdbx_strand_id
1 'polypeptide(L)'
;MNTCLEISYTAKGAWTPEMLTAALAQAATDHANDLGIGHDAMVERCGCLWMLVRSRIAMRKLPPPDTAVTVRTWLRKPSPAMSVRDYEFLYQGRSIGRALQYWVLANAQTRRIANLRDIDVLWTLPAREPECRETIRRLVLPESLPEAGAWTVTPEEIDDNGHLNNVVYVRHAQRFAPPDTKWIEVIYDRECFLGETLRLFAKDGCVRGVKSDGSESFRARFQQSEEESR
;
A
#
# COMPACT_ATOMS: atom_id res chain seq x y z
N MET A 1 20.96 4.07 -13.61
CA MET A 1 19.63 3.81 -13.01
C MET A 1 19.31 4.93 -12.04
N ASN A 2 18.09 5.43 -12.09
CA ASN A 2 17.65 6.52 -11.23
C ASN A 2 17.41 5.99 -9.81
N THR A 3 18.00 6.62 -8.79
CA THR A 3 17.79 6.24 -7.39
C THR A 3 16.41 6.64 -6.85
N CYS A 4 15.67 7.45 -7.61
CA CYS A 4 14.41 8.07 -7.20
C CYS A 4 13.58 8.39 -8.45
N LEU A 5 12.29 8.13 -8.39
CA LEU A 5 11.32 8.54 -9.41
C LEU A 5 10.41 9.64 -8.85
N GLU A 6 10.08 10.62 -9.67
CA GLU A 6 9.08 11.66 -9.38
C GLU A 6 7.98 11.64 -10.43
N ILE A 7 6.73 11.53 -9.98
CA ILE A 7 5.56 11.53 -10.86
C ILE A 7 4.51 12.48 -10.29
N SER A 8 3.87 13.24 -11.17
CA SER A 8 2.78 14.14 -10.79
C SER A 8 1.42 13.50 -11.02
N TYR A 9 0.58 13.57 -10.03
CA TYR A 9 -0.81 13.11 -10.04
C TYR A 9 -1.74 14.28 -9.82
N THR A 10 -2.87 14.29 -10.52
CA THR A 10 -3.92 15.30 -10.35
C THR A 10 -5.19 14.62 -9.90
N ALA A 11 -5.70 14.98 -8.73
CA ALA A 11 -7.01 14.57 -8.28
C ALA A 11 -8.10 15.45 -8.90
N LYS A 12 -9.27 14.86 -9.14
CA LYS A 12 -10.52 15.61 -9.33
C LYS A 12 -11.25 15.64 -7.99
N GLY A 13 -11.48 16.82 -7.45
CA GLY A 13 -12.02 17.03 -6.11
C GLY A 13 -10.98 16.87 -5.00
N ALA A 14 -11.44 16.53 -3.80
CA ALA A 14 -10.59 16.38 -2.62
C ALA A 14 -9.73 15.11 -2.69
N TRP A 15 -8.52 15.17 -2.18
CA TRP A 15 -7.64 14.02 -2.04
C TRP A 15 -8.15 13.09 -0.95
N THR A 16 -8.63 11.93 -1.36
CA THR A 16 -9.14 10.87 -0.47
C THR A 16 -8.06 9.85 -0.11
N PRO A 17 -8.25 9.02 0.93
CA PRO A 17 -7.37 7.88 1.22
C PRO A 17 -7.14 6.96 0.03
N GLU A 18 -8.18 6.68 -0.76
CA GLU A 18 -8.09 5.91 -2.01
C GLU A 18 -7.15 6.58 -3.02
N MET A 19 -7.33 7.88 -3.30
CA MET A 19 -6.50 8.61 -4.26
C MET A 19 -5.04 8.67 -3.83
N LEU A 20 -4.76 8.90 -2.54
CA LEU A 20 -3.41 8.85 -2.00
C LEU A 20 -2.78 7.47 -2.19
N THR A 21 -3.54 6.40 -1.92
CA THR A 21 -3.07 5.02 -2.10
C THR A 21 -2.84 4.69 -3.58
N ALA A 22 -3.72 5.12 -4.47
CA ALA A 22 -3.58 4.93 -5.92
C ALA A 22 -2.33 5.62 -6.47
N ALA A 23 -2.03 6.84 -6.01
CA ALA A 23 -0.81 7.53 -6.40
C ALA A 23 0.46 6.79 -5.97
N LEU A 24 0.47 6.16 -4.77
CA LEU A 24 1.59 5.31 -4.35
C LEU A 24 1.72 4.05 -5.21
N ALA A 25 0.60 3.39 -5.52
CA ALA A 25 0.59 2.16 -6.33
C ALA A 25 1.17 2.43 -7.72
N GLN A 26 0.73 3.50 -8.38
CA GLN A 26 1.26 3.90 -9.69
C GLN A 26 2.75 4.23 -9.62
N ALA A 27 3.18 5.05 -8.64
CA ALA A 27 4.58 5.40 -8.47
C ALA A 27 5.47 4.17 -8.20
N ALA A 28 4.96 3.17 -7.45
CA ALA A 28 5.67 1.92 -7.21
C ALA A 28 5.85 1.12 -8.49
N THR A 29 4.77 0.99 -9.29
CA THR A 29 4.78 0.25 -10.56
C THR A 29 5.74 0.88 -11.56
N ASP A 30 5.63 2.19 -11.78
CA ASP A 30 6.48 2.89 -12.74
C ASP A 30 7.96 2.79 -12.36
N HIS A 31 8.28 3.02 -11.07
CA HIS A 31 9.67 2.91 -10.62
C HIS A 31 10.20 1.48 -10.66
N ALA A 32 9.37 0.48 -10.35
CA ALA A 32 9.77 -0.92 -10.46
C ALA A 32 10.06 -1.31 -11.91
N ASN A 33 9.26 -0.82 -12.87
CA ASN A 33 9.48 -1.03 -14.29
C ASN A 33 10.78 -0.34 -14.77
N ASP A 34 11.03 0.90 -14.38
CA ASP A 34 12.28 1.63 -14.69
C ASP A 34 13.52 0.92 -14.14
N LEU A 35 13.39 0.24 -13.00
CA LEU A 35 14.47 -0.54 -12.39
C LEU A 35 14.62 -1.96 -12.96
N GLY A 36 13.73 -2.39 -13.86
CA GLY A 36 13.72 -3.75 -14.41
C GLY A 36 13.34 -4.84 -13.40
N ILE A 37 12.55 -4.48 -12.40
CA ILE A 37 12.01 -5.37 -11.36
C ILE A 37 10.48 -5.28 -11.25
N GLY A 38 9.81 -4.79 -12.31
CA GLY A 38 8.36 -4.83 -12.42
C GLY A 38 7.81 -6.25 -12.45
N HIS A 39 6.49 -6.38 -12.50
CA HIS A 39 5.80 -7.67 -12.44
C HIS A 39 6.37 -8.68 -13.45
N ASP A 40 6.31 -8.39 -14.74
CA ASP A 40 6.71 -9.30 -15.81
C ASP A 40 8.19 -9.69 -15.70
N ALA A 41 9.05 -8.71 -15.41
CA ALA A 41 10.48 -8.94 -15.26
C ALA A 41 10.80 -9.88 -14.08
N MET A 42 10.06 -9.80 -12.98
CA MET A 42 10.27 -10.68 -11.84
C MET A 42 9.68 -12.07 -12.06
N VAL A 43 8.53 -12.18 -12.71
CA VAL A 43 7.95 -13.48 -13.10
C VAL A 43 8.90 -14.21 -14.07
N GLU A 44 9.41 -13.52 -15.10
CA GLU A 44 10.34 -14.11 -16.08
C GLU A 44 11.68 -14.51 -15.43
N ARG A 45 12.23 -13.66 -14.56
CA ARG A 45 13.56 -13.84 -13.95
C ARG A 45 13.60 -14.94 -12.89
N CYS A 46 12.60 -15.02 -12.04
CA CYS A 46 12.62 -15.90 -10.86
C CYS A 46 11.28 -16.56 -10.52
N GLY A 47 10.26 -16.42 -11.37
CA GLY A 47 8.93 -16.98 -11.12
C GLY A 47 8.23 -16.39 -9.89
N CYS A 48 8.59 -15.16 -9.50
CA CYS A 48 8.05 -14.49 -8.32
C CYS A 48 7.28 -13.22 -8.69
N LEU A 49 6.36 -12.84 -7.84
CA LEU A 49 5.60 -11.58 -7.95
C LEU A 49 5.67 -10.79 -6.65
N TRP A 50 5.56 -9.47 -6.77
CA TRP A 50 5.52 -8.56 -5.62
C TRP A 50 4.16 -8.60 -4.94
N MET A 51 4.20 -8.72 -3.61
CA MET A 51 3.02 -8.60 -2.75
C MET A 51 3.23 -7.47 -1.74
N LEU A 52 2.32 -6.51 -1.73
CA LEU A 52 2.26 -5.48 -0.71
C LEU A 52 1.68 -6.08 0.58
N VAL A 53 2.43 -6.01 1.67
CA VAL A 53 1.98 -6.56 2.95
C VAL A 53 1.59 -5.48 3.96
N ARG A 54 2.17 -4.28 3.83
CA ARG A 54 1.83 -3.14 4.70
C ARG A 54 2.01 -1.84 3.96
N SER A 55 1.13 -0.89 4.23
CA SER A 55 1.20 0.48 3.74
C SER A 55 0.87 1.46 4.85
N ARG A 56 1.62 2.55 4.95
CA ARG A 56 1.33 3.68 5.84
C ARG A 56 1.48 4.96 5.06
N ILE A 57 0.50 5.85 5.19
CA ILE A 57 0.53 7.22 4.68
C ILE A 57 0.36 8.17 5.85
N ALA A 58 1.22 9.16 5.95
CA ALA A 58 1.20 10.21 6.97
C ALA A 58 1.26 11.58 6.28
N MET A 59 0.12 12.25 6.19
CA MET A 59 0.01 13.59 5.62
C MET A 59 0.09 14.64 6.73
N ARG A 60 0.99 15.60 6.59
CA ARG A 60 0.99 16.81 7.46
C ARG A 60 -0.15 17.74 7.09
N LYS A 61 -0.43 17.83 5.78
CA LYS A 61 -1.50 18.64 5.21
C LYS A 61 -2.05 17.92 3.98
N LEU A 62 -3.37 17.87 3.85
CA LEU A 62 -3.98 17.42 2.60
C LEU A 62 -3.78 18.50 1.53
N PRO A 63 -3.51 18.10 0.27
CA PRO A 63 -3.43 19.05 -0.82
C PRO A 63 -4.81 19.68 -1.08
N PRO A 64 -4.87 20.91 -1.62
CA PRO A 64 -6.15 21.47 -2.03
C PRO A 64 -6.85 20.60 -3.08
N PRO A 65 -8.19 20.65 -3.16
CA PRO A 65 -8.93 20.00 -4.23
C PRO A 65 -8.42 20.42 -5.63
N ASP A 66 -8.59 19.56 -6.61
CA ASP A 66 -8.28 19.82 -8.03
C ASP A 66 -6.82 20.25 -8.29
N THR A 67 -5.90 19.81 -7.43
CA THR A 67 -4.48 20.17 -7.57
C THR A 67 -3.61 18.98 -7.90
N ALA A 68 -2.48 19.25 -8.55
CA ALA A 68 -1.45 18.28 -8.80
C ALA A 68 -0.53 18.11 -7.57
N VAL A 69 -0.19 16.87 -7.27
CA VAL A 69 0.79 16.49 -6.26
C VAL A 69 1.88 15.65 -6.91
N THR A 70 3.14 15.96 -6.63
CA THR A 70 4.26 15.12 -7.04
C THR A 70 4.51 14.08 -5.97
N VAL A 71 4.52 12.81 -6.37
CA VAL A 71 4.96 11.69 -5.53
C VAL A 71 6.39 11.34 -5.91
N ARG A 72 7.28 11.44 -4.95
CA ARG A 72 8.68 11.00 -5.06
C ARG A 72 8.81 9.65 -4.37
N THR A 73 9.47 8.67 -5.01
CA THR A 73 9.64 7.33 -4.44
C THR A 73 11.04 6.78 -4.65
N TRP A 74 11.52 5.98 -3.70
CA TRP A 74 12.81 5.27 -3.75
C TRP A 74 12.77 3.98 -2.93
N LEU A 75 13.74 3.10 -3.19
CA LEU A 75 13.93 1.87 -2.43
C LEU A 75 14.95 2.08 -1.31
N ARG A 76 14.72 1.43 -0.17
CA ARG A 76 15.76 1.17 0.83
C ARG A 76 16.56 -0.07 0.43
N LYS A 77 17.74 -0.24 1.03
CA LYS A 77 18.47 -1.50 0.92
C LYS A 77 17.58 -2.65 1.39
N PRO A 78 17.42 -3.72 0.60
CA PRO A 78 16.53 -4.81 0.96
C PRO A 78 17.05 -5.57 2.19
N SER A 79 16.13 -6.21 2.91
CA SER A 79 16.43 -7.24 3.89
C SER A 79 16.18 -8.62 3.27
N PRO A 80 16.61 -9.71 3.90
CA PRO A 80 16.32 -11.06 3.40
C PRO A 80 14.83 -11.36 3.27
N ALA A 81 14.00 -10.74 4.11
CA ALA A 81 12.58 -11.03 4.20
C ALA A 81 11.71 -10.09 3.38
N MET A 82 12.15 -8.85 3.13
CA MET A 82 11.30 -7.83 2.51
C MET A 82 12.08 -6.67 1.90
N SER A 83 11.46 -6.03 0.92
CA SER A 83 11.86 -4.74 0.35
C SER A 83 11.00 -3.63 0.96
N VAL A 84 11.64 -2.49 1.24
CA VAL A 84 10.96 -1.32 1.79
C VAL A 84 11.05 -0.19 0.80
N ARG A 85 9.94 0.48 0.56
CA ARG A 85 9.82 1.62 -0.34
C ARG A 85 9.33 2.83 0.42
N ASP A 86 10.07 3.92 0.31
CA ASP A 86 9.68 5.22 0.83
C ASP A 86 9.00 6.07 -0.23
N TYR A 87 8.16 6.99 0.24
CA TYR A 87 7.52 7.99 -0.59
C TYR A 87 7.44 9.33 0.13
N GLU A 88 7.51 10.38 -0.67
CA GLU A 88 7.26 11.74 -0.25
C GLU A 88 6.20 12.39 -1.15
N PHE A 89 5.21 13.03 -0.55
CA PHE A 89 4.22 13.84 -1.26
C PHE A 89 4.67 15.29 -1.27
N LEU A 90 4.78 15.86 -2.46
CA LEU A 90 5.19 17.25 -2.67
C LEU A 90 4.06 18.05 -3.29
N TYR A 91 3.75 19.21 -2.71
CA TYR A 91 2.87 20.21 -3.28
C TYR A 91 3.62 21.52 -3.44
N GLN A 92 3.68 22.06 -4.66
CA GLN A 92 4.48 23.23 -5.00
C GLN A 92 5.94 23.14 -4.52
N GLY A 93 6.55 21.96 -4.70
CA GLY A 93 7.93 21.68 -4.30
C GLY A 93 8.17 21.52 -2.80
N ARG A 94 7.13 21.62 -1.96
CA ARG A 94 7.23 21.44 -0.50
C ARG A 94 6.65 20.10 -0.07
N SER A 95 7.35 19.42 0.83
CA SER A 95 6.87 18.17 1.41
C SER A 95 5.63 18.39 2.26
N ILE A 96 4.53 17.69 1.91
CA ILE A 96 3.26 17.76 2.61
C ILE A 96 2.88 16.43 3.28
N GLY A 97 3.61 15.35 3.02
CA GLY A 97 3.36 14.04 3.60
C GLY A 97 4.41 13.03 3.19
N ARG A 98 4.37 11.88 3.85
CA ARG A 98 5.24 10.74 3.60
C ARG A 98 4.44 9.45 3.57
N ALA A 99 5.00 8.42 2.92
CA ALA A 99 4.46 7.08 3.03
C ALA A 99 5.58 6.04 3.04
N LEU A 100 5.22 4.86 3.52
CA LEU A 100 6.11 3.73 3.65
C LEU A 100 5.35 2.46 3.28
N GLN A 101 5.93 1.64 2.42
CA GLN A 101 5.37 0.35 2.04
C GLN A 101 6.38 -0.79 2.23
N TYR A 102 5.87 -1.92 2.70
CA TYR A 102 6.60 -3.17 2.84
C TYR A 102 6.11 -4.18 1.82
N TRP A 103 7.06 -4.69 1.05
CA TRP A 103 6.82 -5.63 -0.04
C TRP A 103 7.57 -6.92 0.20
N VAL A 104 6.94 -8.03 -0.10
CA VAL A 104 7.58 -9.34 -0.16
C VAL A 104 7.51 -9.86 -1.60
N LEU A 105 8.40 -10.77 -1.95
CA LEU A 105 8.26 -11.58 -3.15
C LEU A 105 7.68 -12.92 -2.78
N ALA A 106 6.73 -13.39 -3.57
CA ALA A 106 6.17 -14.72 -3.44
C ALA A 106 6.28 -15.45 -4.77
N ASN A 107 6.56 -16.73 -4.74
CA ASN A 107 6.52 -17.58 -5.92
C ASN A 107 5.10 -17.55 -6.52
N ALA A 108 4.99 -17.26 -7.80
CA ALA A 108 3.72 -17.05 -8.50
C ALA A 108 2.77 -18.27 -8.45
N GLN A 109 3.35 -19.50 -8.43
CA GLN A 109 2.58 -20.74 -8.43
C GLN A 109 2.26 -21.24 -7.02
N THR A 110 3.27 -21.27 -6.13
CA THR A 110 3.15 -21.88 -4.80
C THR A 110 2.73 -20.91 -3.72
N ARG A 111 2.75 -19.60 -3.98
CA ARG A 111 2.47 -18.49 -3.05
C ARG A 111 3.39 -18.47 -1.82
N ARG A 112 4.47 -19.23 -1.84
CA ARG A 112 5.47 -19.20 -0.76
C ARG A 112 6.33 -17.96 -0.89
N ILE A 113 6.56 -17.29 0.24
CA ILE A 113 7.45 -16.11 0.32
C ILE A 113 8.87 -16.55 -0.04
N ALA A 114 9.48 -15.84 -0.96
CA ALA A 114 10.85 -16.02 -1.39
C ALA A 114 11.82 -15.31 -0.44
N ASN A 115 13.00 -15.88 -0.27
CA ASN A 115 14.10 -15.20 0.40
C ASN A 115 14.75 -14.23 -0.60
N LEU A 116 14.74 -12.93 -0.31
CA LEU A 116 15.29 -11.93 -1.22
C LEU A 116 16.82 -12.06 -1.40
N ARG A 117 17.53 -12.77 -0.51
CA ARG A 117 18.96 -13.07 -0.69
C ARG A 117 19.26 -13.89 -1.94
N ASP A 118 18.30 -14.69 -2.38
CA ASP A 118 18.45 -15.59 -3.52
C ASP A 118 18.19 -14.88 -4.86
N ILE A 119 17.96 -13.55 -4.84
CA ILE A 119 17.58 -12.73 -5.99
C ILE A 119 18.58 -11.58 -6.15
N ASP A 120 19.71 -11.88 -6.79
CA ASP A 120 20.88 -11.00 -6.89
C ASP A 120 20.58 -9.58 -7.38
N VAL A 121 19.67 -9.44 -8.35
CA VAL A 121 19.33 -8.13 -8.92
C VAL A 121 18.87 -7.14 -7.85
N LEU A 122 18.17 -7.59 -6.81
CA LEU A 122 17.65 -6.71 -5.77
C LEU A 122 18.74 -6.05 -4.93
N TRP A 123 19.91 -6.71 -4.83
CA TRP A 123 21.05 -6.22 -4.05
C TRP A 123 21.95 -5.25 -4.81
N THR A 124 21.76 -5.19 -6.13
CA THR A 124 22.51 -4.27 -7.02
C THR A 124 21.72 -3.01 -7.35
N LEU A 125 20.44 -2.95 -6.93
CA LEU A 125 19.60 -1.78 -7.18
C LEU A 125 20.08 -0.54 -6.43
N PRO A 126 19.90 0.65 -7.02
CA PRO A 126 20.14 1.89 -6.31
C PRO A 126 19.19 1.99 -5.12
N ALA A 127 19.76 2.19 -3.94
CA ALA A 127 19.02 2.34 -2.70
C ALA A 127 19.40 3.66 -2.00
N ARG A 128 18.47 4.23 -1.25
CA ARG A 128 18.73 5.41 -0.41
C ARG A 128 18.58 5.02 1.06
N GLU A 129 19.38 5.69 1.90
CA GLU A 129 19.17 5.60 3.34
C GLU A 129 17.79 6.16 3.72
N PRO A 130 17.13 5.58 4.71
CA PRO A 130 15.85 6.07 5.16
C PRO A 130 15.98 7.50 5.69
N GLU A 131 15.19 8.43 5.19
CA GLU A 131 15.13 9.79 5.74
C GLU A 131 14.54 9.81 7.14
N CYS A 132 13.80 8.77 7.49
CA CYS A 132 13.22 8.57 8.78
C CYS A 132 13.37 7.10 9.18
N ARG A 133 13.77 6.85 10.43
CA ARG A 133 13.91 5.50 10.98
C ARG A 133 12.57 4.86 11.37
N GLU A 134 11.47 5.44 10.93
CA GLU A 134 10.16 4.87 11.21
C GLU A 134 10.05 3.45 10.62
N THR A 135 9.49 2.58 11.43
CA THR A 135 9.08 1.24 11.03
C THR A 135 7.58 1.12 11.23
N ILE A 136 6.90 0.43 10.32
CA ILE A 136 5.50 0.10 10.55
C ILE A 136 5.46 -0.96 11.65
N ARG A 137 4.96 -0.60 12.83
CA ARG A 137 4.73 -1.54 13.93
C ARG A 137 3.52 -2.41 13.60
N ARG A 138 3.28 -3.43 14.42
CA ARG A 138 2.07 -4.25 14.28
C ARG A 138 0.83 -3.38 14.52
N LEU A 139 -0.06 -3.31 13.53
CA LEU A 139 -1.36 -2.67 13.68
C LEU A 139 -2.24 -3.55 14.58
N VAL A 140 -2.58 -3.03 15.74
CA VAL A 140 -3.50 -3.68 16.67
C VAL A 140 -4.82 -2.94 16.61
N LEU A 141 -5.88 -3.63 16.20
CA LEU A 141 -7.25 -3.10 16.24
C LEU A 141 -7.96 -3.59 17.51
N PRO A 142 -9.04 -2.93 17.93
CA PRO A 142 -9.91 -3.44 18.98
C PRO A 142 -10.34 -4.90 18.70
N GLU A 143 -10.43 -5.72 19.75
CA GLU A 143 -10.82 -7.13 19.60
C GLU A 143 -12.19 -7.28 18.97
N SER A 144 -13.15 -6.48 19.39
CA SER A 144 -14.49 -6.46 18.81
C SER A 144 -14.76 -5.18 18.06
N LEU A 145 -15.14 -5.32 16.81
CA LEU A 145 -15.68 -4.26 15.97
C LEU A 145 -17.07 -4.69 15.52
N PRO A 146 -18.08 -3.81 15.52
CA PRO A 146 -19.40 -4.15 15.01
C PRO A 146 -19.34 -4.44 13.51
N GLU A 147 -20.18 -5.35 13.04
CA GLU A 147 -20.35 -5.57 11.61
C GLU A 147 -20.93 -4.31 10.95
N ALA A 148 -20.33 -3.90 9.86
CA ALA A 148 -20.61 -2.62 9.20
C ALA A 148 -20.98 -2.80 7.71
N GLY A 149 -21.03 -4.03 7.23
CA GLY A 149 -21.44 -4.39 5.87
C GLY A 149 -20.58 -5.48 5.25
N ALA A 150 -20.83 -5.72 3.97
CA ALA A 150 -20.07 -6.65 3.16
C ALA A 150 -19.98 -6.16 1.72
N TRP A 151 -19.00 -6.65 0.96
CA TRP A 151 -18.97 -6.52 -0.49
C TRP A 151 -18.43 -7.78 -1.14
N THR A 152 -18.88 -8.03 -2.37
CA THR A 152 -18.36 -9.11 -3.19
C THR A 152 -17.44 -8.54 -4.26
N VAL A 153 -16.26 -9.14 -4.41
CA VAL A 153 -15.25 -8.70 -5.36
C VAL A 153 -15.75 -8.86 -6.79
N THR A 154 -15.69 -7.77 -7.55
CA THR A 154 -16.14 -7.70 -8.96
C THR A 154 -14.95 -7.77 -9.93
N PRO A 155 -15.18 -8.05 -11.23
CA PRO A 155 -14.10 -8.14 -12.23
C PRO A 155 -13.27 -6.85 -12.34
N GLU A 156 -13.88 -5.67 -12.18
CA GLU A 156 -13.24 -4.37 -12.30
C GLU A 156 -12.30 -4.05 -11.12
N GLU A 157 -12.37 -4.85 -10.07
CA GLU A 157 -11.58 -4.70 -8.85
C GLU A 157 -10.33 -5.59 -8.84
N ILE A 158 -10.20 -6.47 -9.84
CA ILE A 158 -9.07 -7.40 -9.97
C ILE A 158 -7.93 -6.74 -10.73
N ASP A 159 -6.70 -6.90 -10.21
CA ASP A 159 -5.48 -6.45 -10.85
C ASP A 159 -4.92 -7.48 -11.87
N ASP A 160 -3.83 -7.13 -12.54
CA ASP A 160 -3.16 -7.99 -13.53
C ASP A 160 -2.61 -9.30 -12.93
N ASN A 161 -2.49 -9.38 -11.60
CA ASN A 161 -2.10 -10.60 -10.89
C ASN A 161 -3.28 -11.55 -10.62
N GLY A 162 -4.49 -11.16 -10.98
CA GLY A 162 -5.71 -11.91 -10.73
C GLY A 162 -6.24 -11.80 -9.28
N HIS A 163 -5.79 -10.81 -8.52
CA HIS A 163 -6.20 -10.58 -7.14
C HIS A 163 -6.91 -9.24 -6.99
N LEU A 164 -7.64 -9.09 -5.89
CA LEU A 164 -8.20 -7.81 -5.49
C LEU A 164 -7.11 -6.76 -5.35
N ASN A 165 -7.22 -5.69 -6.12
CA ASN A 165 -6.25 -4.59 -6.12
C ASN A 165 -6.15 -3.93 -4.74
N ASN A 166 -4.94 -3.67 -4.28
CA ASN A 166 -4.67 -3.09 -2.96
C ASN A 166 -5.37 -1.75 -2.70
N VAL A 167 -5.60 -0.95 -3.74
CA VAL A 167 -6.34 0.32 -3.67
C VAL A 167 -7.81 0.10 -3.33
N VAL A 168 -8.39 -0.99 -3.83
CA VAL A 168 -9.82 -1.29 -3.65
C VAL A 168 -10.14 -1.58 -2.18
N TYR A 169 -9.25 -2.24 -1.44
CA TYR A 169 -9.44 -2.41 0.01
C TYR A 169 -9.59 -1.06 0.71
N VAL A 170 -8.78 -0.07 0.33
CA VAL A 170 -8.86 1.29 0.88
C VAL A 170 -10.13 2.00 0.42
N ARG A 171 -10.55 1.83 -0.85
CA ARG A 171 -11.81 2.36 -1.39
C ARG A 171 -13.01 1.92 -0.54
N HIS A 172 -13.09 0.65 -0.21
CA HIS A 172 -14.18 0.13 0.62
C HIS A 172 -14.05 0.54 2.10
N ALA A 173 -12.83 0.57 2.63
CA ALA A 173 -12.58 0.87 4.04
C ALA A 173 -12.72 2.37 4.37
N GLN A 174 -12.40 3.28 3.44
CA GLN A 174 -12.44 4.74 3.67
C GLN A 174 -13.83 5.28 4.02
N ARG A 175 -14.90 4.52 3.75
CA ARG A 175 -16.28 4.88 4.16
C ARG A 175 -16.42 5.03 5.67
N PHE A 176 -15.52 4.41 6.43
CA PHE A 176 -15.47 4.44 7.89
C PHE A 176 -14.38 5.37 8.43
N ALA A 177 -13.66 6.05 7.54
CA ALA A 177 -12.61 6.98 7.89
C ALA A 177 -13.20 8.29 8.43
N PRO A 178 -12.58 8.91 9.43
CA PRO A 178 -12.98 10.26 9.86
C PRO A 178 -12.73 11.27 8.73
N PRO A 179 -13.49 12.38 8.69
CA PRO A 179 -13.22 13.50 7.80
C PRO A 179 -11.76 13.96 7.93
N ASP A 180 -11.19 14.51 6.85
CA ASP A 180 -9.82 15.03 6.83
C ASP A 180 -8.75 14.03 7.32
N THR A 181 -8.95 12.75 7.01
CA THR A 181 -8.01 11.68 7.34
C THR A 181 -6.62 11.98 6.77
N LYS A 182 -5.62 12.04 7.64
CA LYS A 182 -4.21 12.29 7.30
C LYS A 182 -3.29 11.12 7.61
N TRP A 183 -3.75 10.18 8.43
CA TRP A 183 -3.04 8.96 8.77
C TRP A 183 -3.80 7.75 8.28
N ILE A 184 -3.14 6.93 7.48
CA ILE A 184 -3.72 5.71 6.91
C ILE A 184 -2.71 4.60 7.12
N GLU A 185 -3.13 3.55 7.78
CA GLU A 185 -2.31 2.34 7.92
C GLU A 185 -3.12 1.13 7.49
N VAL A 186 -2.56 0.31 6.61
CA VAL A 186 -3.21 -0.89 6.08
C VAL A 186 -2.24 -2.06 6.17
N ILE A 187 -2.75 -3.20 6.64
CA ILE A 187 -2.08 -4.49 6.58
C ILE A 187 -2.93 -5.40 5.69
N TYR A 188 -2.28 -5.99 4.71
CA TYR A 188 -2.87 -6.97 3.80
C TYR A 188 -2.44 -8.36 4.28
N ASP A 189 -3.37 -9.08 4.91
CA ASP A 189 -3.08 -10.36 5.56
C ASP A 189 -3.27 -11.54 4.61
N ARG A 190 -4.31 -11.48 3.75
CA ARG A 190 -4.63 -12.53 2.77
C ARG A 190 -5.23 -11.94 1.51
N GLU A 191 -4.84 -12.50 0.38
CA GLU A 191 -5.37 -12.15 -0.94
C GLU A 191 -6.87 -12.50 -1.04
N CYS A 192 -7.57 -11.70 -1.84
CA CYS A 192 -8.95 -11.97 -2.24
C CYS A 192 -9.05 -12.09 -3.76
N PHE A 193 -10.01 -12.90 -4.20
CA PHE A 193 -10.20 -13.25 -5.59
C PHE A 193 -11.60 -12.87 -6.07
N LEU A 194 -11.78 -12.86 -7.37
CA LEU A 194 -13.08 -12.61 -8.00
C LEU A 194 -14.19 -13.45 -7.38
N GLY A 195 -15.30 -12.83 -7.04
CA GLY A 195 -16.50 -13.47 -6.49
C GLY A 195 -16.42 -13.79 -5.00
N GLU A 196 -15.27 -13.61 -4.34
CA GLU A 196 -15.19 -13.73 -2.89
C GLU A 196 -15.91 -12.57 -2.20
N THR A 197 -16.58 -12.88 -1.09
CA THR A 197 -17.27 -11.87 -0.26
C THR A 197 -16.46 -11.59 1.00
N LEU A 198 -16.23 -10.31 1.26
CA LEU A 198 -15.61 -9.81 2.48
C LEU A 198 -16.67 -9.16 3.36
N ARG A 199 -16.76 -9.61 4.61
CA ARG A 199 -17.53 -8.93 5.67
C ARG A 199 -16.65 -7.87 6.30
N LEU A 200 -17.19 -6.67 6.48
CA LEU A 200 -16.52 -5.53 7.09
C LEU A 200 -16.99 -5.34 8.53
N PHE A 201 -16.05 -5.18 9.41
CA PHE A 201 -16.25 -4.81 10.80
C PHE A 201 -15.54 -3.48 11.03
N ALA A 202 -16.27 -2.45 11.48
CA ALA A 202 -15.69 -1.11 11.56
C ALA A 202 -16.25 -0.28 12.72
N LYS A 203 -15.35 0.51 13.34
CA LYS A 203 -15.67 1.52 14.33
C LYS A 203 -14.50 2.50 14.47
N ASP A 204 -14.80 3.80 14.57
CA ASP A 204 -13.85 4.87 14.90
C ASP A 204 -12.58 4.85 14.01
N GLY A 205 -12.76 4.73 12.70
CA GLY A 205 -11.65 4.66 11.73
C GLY A 205 -10.89 3.34 11.71
N CYS A 206 -11.20 2.38 12.57
CA CYS A 206 -10.67 1.02 12.52
C CYS A 206 -11.55 0.14 11.65
N VAL A 207 -10.95 -0.61 10.73
CA VAL A 207 -11.68 -1.49 9.80
C VAL A 207 -10.97 -2.83 9.70
N ARG A 208 -11.75 -3.91 9.73
CA ARG A 208 -11.31 -5.29 9.52
C ARG A 208 -12.15 -5.93 8.43
N GLY A 209 -11.51 -6.51 7.43
CA GLY A 209 -12.16 -7.30 6.38
C GLY A 209 -11.93 -8.79 6.61
N VAL A 210 -13.02 -9.57 6.67
CA VAL A 210 -13.00 -11.00 7.00
C VAL A 210 -13.63 -11.80 5.86
N LYS A 211 -12.95 -12.83 5.42
CA LYS A 211 -13.41 -13.77 4.38
C LYS A 211 -14.49 -14.70 4.94
N SER A 212 -15.17 -15.42 4.06
CA SER A 212 -16.21 -16.38 4.42
C SER A 212 -15.72 -17.53 5.32
N ASP A 213 -14.43 -17.88 5.21
CA ASP A 213 -13.79 -18.90 6.07
C ASP A 213 -13.39 -18.38 7.46
N GLY A 214 -13.71 -17.12 7.78
CA GLY A 214 -13.36 -16.48 9.04
C GLY A 214 -11.95 -15.90 9.11
N SER A 215 -11.14 -16.06 8.08
CA SER A 215 -9.78 -15.48 8.05
C SER A 215 -9.79 -13.99 7.76
N GLU A 216 -8.88 -13.23 8.39
CA GLU A 216 -8.68 -11.81 8.08
C GLU A 216 -8.00 -11.68 6.72
N SER A 217 -8.60 -10.82 5.86
CA SER A 217 -8.00 -10.44 4.58
C SER A 217 -7.17 -9.17 4.74
N PHE A 218 -7.72 -8.18 5.43
CA PHE A 218 -7.00 -6.93 5.69
C PHE A 218 -7.45 -6.27 6.99
N ARG A 219 -6.60 -5.38 7.47
CA ARG A 219 -6.87 -4.46 8.58
C ARG A 219 -6.45 -3.06 8.17
N ALA A 220 -7.26 -2.07 8.52
CA ALA A 220 -6.96 -0.67 8.25
C ALA A 220 -7.27 0.21 9.45
N ARG A 221 -6.52 1.29 9.59
CA ARG A 221 -6.78 2.39 10.53
C ARG A 221 -6.65 3.72 9.81
N PHE A 222 -7.65 4.57 10.02
CA PHE A 222 -7.74 5.91 9.49
C PHE A 222 -7.83 6.90 10.66
N GLN A 223 -7.00 7.94 10.66
CA GLN A 223 -6.95 8.94 11.73
C GLN A 223 -6.71 10.33 11.16
N GLN A 224 -7.12 11.38 11.89
CA GLN A 224 -6.89 12.76 11.51
C GLN A 224 -5.45 13.22 11.75
N SER A 225 -4.71 12.54 12.63
CA SER A 225 -3.31 12.82 12.93
C SER A 225 -2.54 11.57 13.36
N GLU A 226 -1.21 11.65 13.34
CA GLU A 226 -0.31 10.60 13.84
C GLU A 226 -0.37 10.44 15.37
N GLU A 227 -0.69 11.49 16.12
CA GLU A 227 -0.62 11.52 17.58
C GLU A 227 -1.68 10.63 18.26
N GLU A 228 -2.76 10.31 17.55
CA GLU A 228 -3.82 9.43 18.07
C GLU A 228 -3.40 7.94 18.10
N SER A 229 -2.17 7.62 17.63
CA SER A 229 -1.64 6.24 17.51
C SER A 229 -0.74 5.80 18.66
N ARG A 230 -0.57 6.60 19.70
CA ARG A 230 0.31 6.32 20.85
C ARG A 230 -0.38 5.62 21.99
#